data_4a01976534f16178c2fa5aa6ed0ae08d
#
_entry.id   4a01976534f16178c2fa5aa6ed0ae08d
#
_cell.length_a   1.000
_cell.length_b   1.000
_cell.length_c   1.000
_cell.angle_alpha   90.00
_cell.angle_beta   90.00
_cell.angle_gamma   90.00
#
_symmetry.space_group_name_H-M   'P 1'
#
loop_
_entity.id
_entity.type
_entity.pdbx_description
1 polymer ?
#
loop_
_entity_poly.entity_id
_entity_poly.type
_entity_poly.pdbx_seq_one_letter_code
_entity_poly.pdbx_strand_id
1 'polypeptide(L)'
;MSQNQNPYFVSQGQNPPDYRHDTVLPLPMEVEADAIAVDAACSGNPGPMEYRGVDLRTGQELFHFGPIQGTNNIGEFLAIVHALALQKKEGATRTIYSDSRTAIIWVSKKHCKTTLPRTPENAYLYNVIARAEQWLRMNSYPNKLLKWETERWGEVPADFGRK
;
A
#
# COMPACT_ATOMS: atom_id res chain seq x y z
N MET A 1 -14.03 16.75 3.06
CA MET A 1 -14.20 16.83 3.07
C MET A 1 -14.10 16.94 3.24
N SER A 2 -14.19 16.72 2.83
CA SER A 2 -14.42 16.75 2.80
C SER A 2 -14.57 16.39 2.73
N GLN A 3 -14.64 15.96 2.58
CA GLN A 3 -15.05 15.57 2.33
C GLN A 3 -15.66 15.39 2.29
N ASN A 4 -15.87 15.58 2.48
CA ASN A 4 -16.77 15.32 2.15
C ASN A 4 -17.49 15.89 1.27
N GLN A 5 -17.42 16.77 0.91
CA GLN A 5 -17.95 17.22 -0.20
C GLN A 5 -17.93 16.34 -1.30
N ASN A 6 -17.56 15.24 -1.11
CA ASN A 6 -17.60 14.15 -2.07
C ASN A 6 -19.03 13.88 -2.45
N PRO A 7 -19.42 14.05 -3.71
CA PRO A 7 -20.81 13.82 -4.09
C PRO A 7 -21.19 12.36 -4.00
N TYR A 8 -20.21 11.48 -3.81
CA TYR A 8 -20.49 10.07 -3.66
C TYR A 8 -20.78 9.68 -2.24
N PHE A 9 -20.69 10.60 -1.31
CA PHE A 9 -21.17 10.38 0.03
C PHE A 9 -22.65 10.57 0.02
N VAL A 10 -23.38 9.57 -0.29
CA VAL A 10 -24.80 9.68 -0.31
C VAL A 10 -25.39 8.79 0.74
N SER A 11 -26.52 9.13 1.21
CA SER A 11 -27.33 8.27 2.07
C SER A 11 -26.65 7.81 3.33
N GLN A 12 -25.87 8.66 3.93
CA GLN A 12 -25.16 8.27 5.11
C GLN A 12 -26.02 7.73 6.17
N GLY A 13 -27.21 8.12 6.31
CA GLY A 13 -28.04 7.63 7.37
C GLY A 13 -28.96 6.52 6.99
N GLN A 14 -28.87 6.01 5.78
CA GLN A 14 -29.90 5.14 5.28
C GLN A 14 -29.57 3.66 5.37
N ASN A 15 -28.30 3.32 5.21
CA ASN A 15 -27.89 1.92 5.26
C ASN A 15 -26.70 1.84 6.18
N PRO A 16 -26.96 1.85 7.48
CA PRO A 16 -25.91 2.13 8.42
C PRO A 16 -24.69 1.25 8.32
N PRO A 17 -24.76 -0.01 8.22
CA PRO A 17 -23.51 -0.77 8.25
C PRO A 17 -22.88 -1.03 6.90
N ASP A 18 -23.38 -0.43 5.85
CA ASP A 18 -22.88 -0.76 4.51
C ASP A 18 -21.94 0.32 4.02
N TYR A 19 -20.63 0.10 4.23
CA TYR A 19 -19.62 1.07 3.85
C TYR A 19 -19.58 1.37 2.37
N ARG A 20 -20.10 0.49 1.54
CA ARG A 20 -20.06 0.71 0.10
C ARG A 20 -20.79 1.97 -0.31
N HIS A 21 -21.73 2.42 0.51
CA HIS A 21 -22.45 3.65 0.21
C HIS A 21 -21.64 4.90 0.50
N ASP A 22 -20.49 4.74 1.17
CA ASP A 22 -19.65 5.86 1.55
C ASP A 22 -18.40 5.96 0.72
N THR A 23 -18.27 5.21 -0.37
CA THR A 23 -17.05 5.21 -1.16
C THR A 23 -17.33 5.61 -2.59
N VAL A 24 -16.30 6.14 -3.27
CA VAL A 24 -16.38 6.42 -4.70
C VAL A 24 -15.98 5.20 -5.52
N LEU A 25 -15.28 4.25 -4.93
CA LEU A 25 -14.85 3.05 -5.64
C LEU A 25 -15.84 1.92 -5.42
N PRO A 26 -16.11 1.13 -6.46
CA PRO A 26 -16.95 -0.06 -6.28
C PRO A 26 -16.13 -1.15 -5.59
N LEU A 27 -16.30 -1.29 -4.29
CA LEU A 27 -15.56 -2.27 -3.51
C LEU A 27 -16.39 -3.50 -3.21
N PRO A 28 -15.77 -4.69 -3.22
CA PRO A 28 -16.44 -5.90 -2.77
C PRO A 28 -16.89 -5.77 -1.32
N MET A 29 -17.95 -6.50 -0.98
CA MET A 29 -18.55 -6.45 0.35
C MET A 29 -17.56 -6.77 1.45
N GLU A 30 -16.68 -7.73 1.22
CA GLU A 30 -15.75 -8.20 2.24
C GLU A 30 -14.51 -7.31 2.39
N VAL A 31 -14.31 -6.32 1.53
CA VAL A 31 -13.18 -5.42 1.61
C VAL A 31 -13.48 -4.30 2.60
N GLU A 32 -12.52 -4.04 3.49
CA GLU A 32 -12.66 -2.93 4.42
C GLU A 32 -12.47 -1.63 3.66
N ALA A 33 -13.46 -0.75 3.69
CA ALA A 33 -13.42 0.48 2.92
C ALA A 33 -12.50 1.52 3.53
N ASP A 34 -12.41 1.54 4.87
CA ASP A 34 -11.52 2.48 5.56
C ASP A 34 -10.12 1.90 5.59
N ALA A 35 -9.47 1.90 4.45
CA ALA A 35 -8.20 1.21 4.27
C ALA A 35 -7.34 1.91 3.23
N ILE A 36 -6.08 1.53 3.20
CA ILE A 36 -5.13 1.98 2.19
C ILE A 36 -4.73 0.76 1.38
N ALA A 37 -4.74 0.88 0.06
CA ALA A 37 -4.19 -0.14 -0.81
C ALA A 37 -2.86 0.33 -1.35
N VAL A 38 -1.89 -0.57 -1.43
CA VAL A 38 -0.57 -0.23 -1.96
C VAL A 38 -0.24 -1.15 -3.12
N ASP A 39 0.63 -0.68 -4.00
CA ASP A 39 1.10 -1.47 -5.13
C ASP A 39 2.43 -0.93 -5.62
N ALA A 40 3.15 -1.74 -6.35
CA ALA A 40 4.41 -1.37 -6.98
C ALA A 40 4.38 -1.78 -8.44
N ALA A 41 5.24 -1.14 -9.22
CA ALA A 41 5.45 -1.48 -10.61
C ALA A 41 6.93 -1.40 -10.90
N CYS A 42 7.41 -2.29 -11.76
CA CYS A 42 8.81 -2.35 -12.11
C CYS A 42 8.94 -2.73 -13.58
N SER A 43 9.64 -1.90 -14.35
CA SER A 43 9.87 -2.18 -15.78
C SER A 43 11.13 -3.01 -15.90
N GLY A 44 10.96 -4.33 -15.78
CA GLY A 44 12.08 -5.26 -15.67
C GLY A 44 12.35 -5.57 -14.20
N ASN A 45 13.10 -6.62 -13.95
CA ASN A 45 13.38 -7.09 -12.60
C ASN A 45 14.82 -7.60 -12.52
N PRO A 46 15.79 -6.71 -12.27
CA PRO A 46 15.67 -5.32 -11.81
C PRO A 46 15.37 -4.34 -12.94
N GLY A 47 14.88 -3.17 -12.55
CA GLY A 47 14.57 -2.10 -13.48
C GLY A 47 14.03 -0.90 -12.72
N PRO A 48 13.50 0.11 -13.43
CA PRO A 48 12.86 1.25 -12.77
C PRO A 48 11.66 0.80 -11.97
N MET A 49 11.71 1.01 -10.67
CA MET A 49 10.70 0.57 -9.71
C MET A 49 10.05 1.79 -9.07
N GLU A 50 8.75 1.76 -8.95
CA GLU A 50 8.00 2.78 -8.23
C GLU A 50 6.89 2.12 -7.43
N TYR A 51 6.39 2.81 -6.40
CA TYR A 51 5.26 2.31 -5.63
C TYR A 51 4.36 3.47 -5.21
N ARG A 52 3.14 3.13 -4.83
CA ARG A 52 2.20 4.15 -4.35
C ARG A 52 1.19 3.53 -3.39
N GLY A 53 0.50 4.40 -2.67
CA GLY A 53 -0.62 4.02 -1.83
C GLY A 53 -1.84 4.87 -2.16
N VAL A 54 -3.01 4.27 -2.08
CA VAL A 54 -4.27 4.86 -2.48
C VAL A 54 -5.30 4.67 -1.38
N ASP A 55 -6.06 5.72 -1.09
CA ASP A 55 -7.20 5.65 -0.18
C ASP A 55 -8.30 4.85 -0.86
N LEU A 56 -8.74 3.75 -0.23
CA LEU A 56 -9.75 2.91 -0.85
C LEU A 56 -11.11 3.56 -0.94
N ARG A 57 -11.41 4.51 -0.05
CA ARG A 57 -12.72 5.17 -0.08
C ARG A 57 -12.86 6.10 -1.26
N THR A 58 -11.79 6.73 -1.68
CA THR A 58 -11.86 7.79 -2.69
C THR A 58 -11.07 7.50 -3.95
N GLY A 59 -10.11 6.57 -3.88
CA GLY A 59 -9.17 6.36 -4.99
C GLY A 59 -8.05 7.38 -5.01
N GLN A 60 -7.99 8.28 -4.03
CA GLN A 60 -6.97 9.31 -4.01
C GLN A 60 -5.59 8.72 -3.70
N GLU A 61 -4.60 9.11 -4.48
CA GLU A 61 -3.22 8.71 -4.21
C GLU A 61 -2.72 9.46 -2.98
N LEU A 62 -2.24 8.72 -2.00
CA LEU A 62 -1.75 9.27 -0.74
C LEU A 62 -0.25 9.48 -0.75
N PHE A 63 0.47 8.65 -1.48
CA PHE A 63 1.92 8.79 -1.65
C PHE A 63 2.38 8.04 -2.88
N HIS A 64 3.53 8.46 -3.38
CA HIS A 64 4.19 7.85 -4.53
C HIS A 64 5.70 8.00 -4.34
N PHE A 65 6.45 6.99 -4.73
CA PHE A 65 7.90 7.00 -4.63
C PHE A 65 8.50 6.34 -5.88
N GLY A 66 9.58 6.94 -6.39
CA GLY A 66 10.27 6.42 -7.55
C GLY A 66 9.93 7.19 -8.82
N PRO A 67 10.37 6.70 -9.97
CA PRO A 67 11.09 5.42 -10.13
C PRO A 67 12.55 5.49 -9.71
N ILE A 68 13.04 4.39 -9.16
CA ILE A 68 14.46 4.17 -8.93
C ILE A 68 14.77 2.72 -9.27
N GLN A 69 16.04 2.43 -9.54
CA GLN A 69 16.42 1.06 -9.88
C GLN A 69 16.13 0.13 -8.70
N GLY A 70 15.38 -0.94 -8.95
CA GLY A 70 15.02 -1.89 -7.92
C GLY A 70 14.29 -3.09 -8.49
N THR A 71 13.48 -3.74 -7.66
CA THR A 71 12.65 -4.87 -8.08
C THR A 71 11.24 -4.66 -7.60
N ASN A 72 10.31 -5.42 -8.19
CA ASN A 72 8.91 -5.32 -7.80
C ASN A 72 8.71 -5.68 -6.34
N ASN A 73 9.33 -6.77 -5.87
CA ASN A 73 9.15 -7.19 -4.49
C ASN A 73 9.66 -6.17 -3.49
N ILE A 74 10.78 -5.51 -3.80
CA ILE A 74 11.29 -4.44 -2.93
C ILE A 74 10.28 -3.30 -2.89
N GLY A 75 9.74 -2.91 -4.04
CA GLY A 75 8.74 -1.85 -4.10
C GLY A 75 7.51 -2.17 -3.28
N GLU A 76 7.02 -3.40 -3.36
CA GLU A 76 5.86 -3.82 -2.59
C GLU A 76 6.15 -3.75 -1.08
N PHE A 77 7.33 -4.20 -0.67
CA PHE A 77 7.75 -4.13 0.73
C PHE A 77 7.79 -2.68 1.22
N LEU A 78 8.45 -1.82 0.46
CA LEU A 78 8.58 -0.41 0.83
C LEU A 78 7.23 0.29 0.88
N ALA A 79 6.33 -0.07 -0.02
CA ALA A 79 5.00 0.54 -0.07
C ALA A 79 4.22 0.27 1.22
N ILE A 80 4.30 -0.96 1.72
CA ILE A 80 3.60 -1.31 2.97
C ILE A 80 4.19 -0.51 4.14
N VAL A 81 5.51 -0.46 4.24
CA VAL A 81 6.16 0.26 5.34
C VAL A 81 5.81 1.75 5.27
N HIS A 82 5.80 2.30 4.06
CA HIS A 82 5.45 3.71 3.87
C HIS A 82 4.03 3.98 4.38
N ALA A 83 3.09 3.09 4.05
CA ALA A 83 1.71 3.24 4.50
C ALA A 83 1.61 3.16 6.02
N LEU A 84 2.34 2.22 6.63
CA LEU A 84 2.33 2.08 8.09
C LEU A 84 2.90 3.32 8.76
N ALA A 85 4.00 3.85 8.23
CA ALA A 85 4.63 5.05 8.79
C ALA A 85 3.70 6.25 8.67
N LEU A 86 3.03 6.39 7.53
CA LEU A 86 2.08 7.48 7.32
C LEU A 86 0.93 7.39 8.32
N GLN A 87 0.39 6.18 8.53
CA GLN A 87 -0.69 5.98 9.48
C GLN A 87 -0.26 6.32 10.90
N LYS A 88 0.95 5.93 11.27
CA LYS A 88 1.44 6.24 12.62
C LYS A 88 1.59 7.74 12.81
N LYS A 89 2.13 8.41 11.79
CA LYS A 89 2.29 9.86 11.84
C LYS A 89 0.95 10.58 11.99
N GLU A 90 -0.09 10.05 11.35
CA GLU A 90 -1.41 10.66 11.40
C GLU A 90 -2.23 10.21 12.60
N GLY A 91 -1.73 9.27 13.37
CA GLY A 91 -2.49 8.73 14.48
C GLY A 91 -3.67 7.87 14.05
N ALA A 92 -3.59 7.28 12.86
CA ALA A 92 -4.66 6.47 12.29
C ALA A 92 -4.25 4.99 12.26
N THR A 93 -5.23 4.10 12.18
CA THR A 93 -4.99 2.67 12.28
C THR A 93 -5.70 1.90 11.18
N ARG A 94 -5.79 2.48 9.98
CA ARG A 94 -6.49 1.83 8.88
C ARG A 94 -5.78 0.55 8.45
N THR A 95 -6.55 -0.38 7.92
CA THR A 95 -6.02 -1.60 7.33
C THR A 95 -5.21 -1.26 6.09
N ILE A 96 -4.14 -2.01 5.85
CA ILE A 96 -3.30 -1.88 4.66
C ILE A 96 -3.50 -3.14 3.82
N TYR A 97 -3.89 -2.96 2.57
CA TYR A 97 -4.02 -4.04 1.60
C TYR A 97 -2.85 -4.06 0.64
N SER A 98 -2.30 -5.24 0.42
CA SER A 98 -1.28 -5.47 -0.60
C SER A 98 -1.61 -6.75 -1.35
N ASP A 99 -1.37 -6.77 -2.66
CA ASP A 99 -1.56 -8.01 -3.41
C ASP A 99 -0.30 -8.90 -3.38
N SER A 100 0.74 -8.49 -2.65
CA SER A 100 2.00 -9.22 -2.57
C SER A 100 2.09 -9.99 -1.26
N ARG A 101 1.90 -11.31 -1.32
CA ARG A 101 2.08 -12.15 -0.15
C ARG A 101 3.53 -12.09 0.36
N THR A 102 4.48 -12.07 -0.58
CA THR A 102 5.91 -11.98 -0.23
C THR A 102 6.19 -10.73 0.60
N ALA A 103 5.68 -9.58 0.16
CA ALA A 103 5.92 -8.33 0.86
C ALA A 103 5.30 -8.34 2.25
N ILE A 104 4.10 -8.89 2.38
CA ILE A 104 3.44 -8.99 3.69
C ILE A 104 4.28 -9.83 4.65
N ILE A 105 4.83 -10.95 4.16
CA ILE A 105 5.68 -11.81 4.98
C ILE A 105 6.95 -11.06 5.39
N TRP A 106 7.59 -10.35 4.45
CA TRP A 106 8.82 -9.62 4.74
C TRP A 106 8.57 -8.53 5.80
N VAL A 107 7.44 -7.83 5.70
CA VAL A 107 7.10 -6.81 6.70
C VAL A 107 6.87 -7.44 8.05
N SER A 108 6.17 -8.58 8.09
CA SER A 108 5.91 -9.30 9.34
C SER A 108 7.21 -9.74 10.01
N LYS A 109 8.21 -10.09 9.20
CA LYS A 109 9.51 -10.51 9.70
C LYS A 109 10.49 -9.36 9.84
N LYS A 110 10.07 -8.15 9.49
CA LYS A 110 10.88 -6.93 9.60
C LYS A 110 12.16 -7.00 8.80
N HIS A 111 12.12 -7.71 7.67
CA HIS A 111 13.31 -7.92 6.86
C HIS A 111 12.94 -8.07 5.38
N CYS A 112 13.56 -7.26 4.54
CA CYS A 112 13.40 -7.30 3.09
C CYS A 112 14.37 -8.36 2.56
N LYS A 113 13.88 -9.58 2.37
CA LYS A 113 14.73 -10.71 2.03
C LYS A 113 14.97 -10.76 0.52
N THR A 114 15.48 -9.67 -0.03
CA THR A 114 15.78 -9.60 -1.46
C THR A 114 17.12 -10.25 -1.77
N THR A 115 17.23 -10.79 -2.98
CA THR A 115 18.49 -11.36 -3.46
C THR A 115 19.18 -10.43 -4.46
N LEU A 116 18.68 -9.21 -4.61
CA LEU A 116 19.30 -8.25 -5.54
C LEU A 116 20.72 -7.93 -5.09
N PRO A 117 21.74 -8.16 -5.92
CA PRO A 117 23.11 -7.87 -5.51
C PRO A 117 23.30 -6.38 -5.25
N ARG A 118 24.09 -6.05 -4.24
CA ARG A 118 24.42 -4.66 -3.94
C ARG A 118 25.44 -4.16 -4.95
N THR A 119 25.18 -2.97 -5.47
CA THR A 119 26.08 -2.30 -6.41
C THR A 119 26.17 -0.84 -6.02
N PRO A 120 27.18 -0.10 -6.52
CA PRO A 120 27.20 1.35 -6.27
C PRO A 120 25.95 2.04 -6.78
N GLU A 121 25.38 1.53 -7.87
CA GLU A 121 24.20 2.16 -8.49
C GLU A 121 22.94 2.02 -7.64
N ASN A 122 22.85 0.97 -6.82
CA ASN A 122 21.66 0.79 -5.98
C ASN A 122 21.93 1.06 -4.49
N ALA A 123 23.00 1.77 -4.18
CA ALA A 123 23.32 2.08 -2.79
C ALA A 123 22.21 2.88 -2.11
N TYR A 124 21.60 3.81 -2.84
CA TYR A 124 20.50 4.60 -2.30
C TYR A 124 19.31 3.72 -1.97
N LEU A 125 18.97 2.78 -2.87
CA LEU A 125 17.89 1.84 -2.62
C LEU A 125 18.12 1.05 -1.34
N TYR A 126 19.35 0.52 -1.15
CA TYR A 126 19.66 -0.23 0.06
C TYR A 126 19.63 0.63 1.31
N ASN A 127 19.94 1.92 1.19
CA ASN A 127 19.76 2.83 2.29
C ASN A 127 18.29 2.99 2.66
N VAL A 128 17.42 3.11 1.65
CA VAL A 128 15.98 3.20 1.87
C VAL A 128 15.46 1.92 2.52
N ILE A 129 15.90 0.76 2.04
CA ILE A 129 15.50 -0.53 2.63
C ILE A 129 15.91 -0.58 4.11
N ALA A 130 17.15 -0.19 4.41
CA ALA A 130 17.64 -0.23 5.78
C ALA A 130 16.81 0.67 6.70
N ARG A 131 16.41 1.83 6.21
CA ARG A 131 15.58 2.73 7.01
C ARG A 131 14.18 2.15 7.23
N ALA A 132 13.65 1.46 6.24
CA ALA A 132 12.34 0.83 6.38
C ALA A 132 12.40 -0.30 7.41
N GLU A 133 13.45 -1.13 7.35
CA GLU A 133 13.63 -2.20 8.33
C GLU A 133 13.82 -1.64 9.74
N GLN A 134 14.57 -0.55 9.87
CA GLN A 134 14.75 0.09 11.15
C GLN A 134 13.43 0.60 11.70
N TRP A 135 12.61 1.21 10.84
CA TRP A 135 11.30 1.68 11.26
C TRP A 135 10.46 0.53 11.82
N LEU A 136 10.48 -0.61 11.15
CA LEU A 136 9.72 -1.78 11.61
C LEU A 136 10.23 -2.29 12.96
N ARG A 137 11.53 -2.22 13.21
CA ARG A 137 12.09 -2.66 14.48
C ARG A 137 11.79 -1.70 15.61
N MET A 138 11.66 -0.41 15.31
CA MET A 138 11.53 0.62 16.33
C MET A 138 10.10 1.04 16.58
N ASN A 139 9.16 0.55 15.80
CA ASN A 139 7.76 0.96 15.91
C ASN A 139 6.86 -0.26 15.96
N SER A 140 5.80 -0.15 16.77
CA SER A 140 4.70 -1.10 16.72
C SER A 140 3.52 -0.42 16.05
N TYR A 141 2.60 -1.23 15.54
CA TYR A 141 1.43 -0.70 14.86
C TYR A 141 0.28 -1.69 15.01
N PRO A 142 -0.96 -1.20 15.23
CA PRO A 142 -2.12 -2.08 15.34
C PRO A 142 -2.77 -2.38 13.99
N ASN A 143 -2.32 -1.73 12.93
CA ASN A 143 -2.92 -1.87 11.60
C ASN A 143 -2.87 -3.33 11.13
N LYS A 144 -3.96 -3.81 10.54
CA LYS A 144 -3.97 -5.11 9.90
C LYS A 144 -3.32 -5.00 8.54
N LEU A 145 -2.53 -6.01 8.18
CA LEU A 145 -1.98 -6.14 6.83
C LEU A 145 -2.71 -7.29 6.18
N LEU A 146 -3.50 -7.01 5.16
CA LEU A 146 -4.33 -8.00 4.52
C LEU A 146 -3.96 -8.17 3.05
N LYS A 147 -4.10 -9.40 2.58
CA LYS A 147 -3.85 -9.72 1.18
C LYS A 147 -5.03 -9.25 0.34
N TRP A 148 -4.74 -8.49 -0.71
CA TRP A 148 -5.76 -8.16 -1.71
C TRP A 148 -5.93 -9.37 -2.63
N GLU A 149 -7.16 -9.86 -2.73
CA GLU A 149 -7.45 -11.09 -3.47
C GLU A 149 -7.77 -10.76 -4.92
N THR A 150 -6.73 -10.55 -5.71
CA THR A 150 -6.88 -10.12 -7.10
C THR A 150 -7.79 -11.04 -7.91
N GLU A 151 -7.70 -12.34 -7.66
CA GLU A 151 -8.50 -13.32 -8.40
C GLU A 151 -9.99 -13.17 -8.13
N ARG A 152 -10.34 -12.66 -6.96
CA ARG A 152 -11.74 -12.50 -6.56
C ARG A 152 -12.24 -11.08 -6.73
N TRP A 153 -11.35 -10.09 -6.58
CA TRP A 153 -11.73 -8.70 -6.49
C TRP A 153 -11.24 -7.85 -7.65
N GLY A 154 -10.47 -8.43 -8.57
CA GLY A 154 -9.85 -7.66 -9.66
C GLY A 154 -8.59 -6.98 -9.19
N GLU A 155 -8.03 -6.13 -10.04
CA GLU A 155 -6.78 -5.45 -9.72
C GLU A 155 -6.95 -4.56 -8.50
N VAL A 156 -5.89 -4.50 -7.68
CA VAL A 156 -5.89 -3.62 -6.53
C VAL A 156 -6.05 -2.17 -6.99
N PRO A 157 -6.82 -1.34 -6.26
CA PRO A 157 -7.03 0.06 -6.71
C PRO A 157 -5.78 0.88 -6.87
N ALA A 158 -4.67 0.48 -6.25
CA ALA A 158 -3.39 1.16 -6.42
C ALA A 158 -2.64 0.72 -7.66
N ASP A 159 -3.19 -0.21 -8.45
CA ASP A 159 -2.53 -0.76 -9.64
C ASP A 159 -2.13 0.36 -10.61
N PHE A 160 -0.91 0.22 -11.16
CA PHE A 160 -0.37 1.23 -12.07
C PHE A 160 -0.89 1.10 -13.49
N GLY A 161 -1.58 0.00 -13.80
CA GLY A 161 -2.10 -0.21 -15.13
C GLY A 161 -1.05 -0.60 -16.16
N ARG A 162 0.11 -1.08 -15.70
CA ARG A 162 1.22 -1.43 -16.59
C ARG A 162 1.65 -2.88 -16.48
N LYS A 163 0.84 -3.68 -15.85
CA LYS A 163 1.20 -5.08 -15.61
C LYS A 163 0.72 -5.97 -16.72
#